data_38be4f5c8bbdb84fc77ac52cfd42c76e
#
_entry.id   38be4f5c8bbdb84fc77ac52cfd42c76e
#
_cell.length_a   1.000
_cell.length_b   1.000
_cell.length_c   1.000
_cell.angle_alpha   90.00
_cell.angle_beta   90.00
_cell.angle_gamma   90.00
#
_symmetry.space_group_name_H-M   'P 1'
#
loop_
_entity.id
_entity.type
_entity.pdbx_description
1 polymer ?
#
loop_
_entity_poly.entity_id
_entity_poly.type
_entity_poly.pdbx_seq_one_letter_code
_entity_poly.pdbx_strand_id
1 'polypeptide(L)'
;MERNLDKCLLFAGMSVSEIDNLLKNYHGERTFNKQDIILSQGEEYTMLYLVTSGAVNATMYKPDGTSIRMHQVKAPDILAPMILFAERPFSPVEITAQERTAILPIAKKDFTFMLQNNEKLLVNFIRLISDKGSFLINKMRSFAFNSIRKNLAQYLYNAYKKEGNVTFTIEDSQQQLADTFSVTRPALANVIKDMTNERIILSKGKLFTILDIEKLRDLAIN
;
A
#
# COMPACT_ATOMS: atom_id res chain seq x y z
N MET A 1 30.64 -8.78 -6.41
CA MET A 1 29.27 -9.32 -6.31
C MET A 1 28.50 -8.69 -7.45
N GLU A 2 28.02 -9.46 -8.40
CA GLU A 2 27.23 -8.90 -9.52
C GLU A 2 25.97 -8.25 -8.95
N ARG A 3 25.78 -6.99 -9.26
CA ARG A 3 24.67 -6.17 -8.67
C ARG A 3 23.29 -6.53 -9.21
N ASN A 4 23.20 -7.41 -10.24
CA ASN A 4 21.93 -7.81 -10.91
C ASN A 4 20.91 -6.67 -11.10
N LEU A 5 21.38 -5.44 -11.32
CA LEU A 5 20.56 -4.22 -11.38
C LEU A 5 19.57 -4.21 -12.56
N ASP A 6 19.82 -5.04 -13.55
CA ASP A 6 18.92 -5.32 -14.69
C ASP A 6 17.54 -5.83 -14.25
N LYS A 7 17.44 -6.44 -13.04
CA LYS A 7 16.18 -6.87 -12.44
C LYS A 7 15.42 -5.77 -11.69
N CYS A 8 16.05 -4.60 -11.48
CA CYS A 8 15.37 -3.47 -10.88
C CYS A 8 14.43 -2.81 -11.90
N LEU A 9 13.18 -2.58 -11.53
CA LEU A 9 12.18 -1.97 -12.43
C LEU A 9 12.60 -0.60 -12.94
N LEU A 10 13.42 0.14 -12.18
CA LEU A 10 13.99 1.41 -12.62
C LEU A 10 14.83 1.27 -13.89
N PHE A 11 15.52 0.14 -14.06
CA PHE A 11 16.40 -0.14 -15.19
C PHE A 11 15.79 -1.12 -16.22
N ALA A 12 14.49 -1.33 -16.19
CA ALA A 12 13.81 -2.26 -17.10
C ALA A 12 14.11 -1.94 -18.57
N GLY A 13 14.52 -2.96 -19.35
CA GLY A 13 14.86 -2.82 -20.76
C GLY A 13 16.19 -2.12 -21.06
N MET A 14 17.02 -1.92 -20.02
CA MET A 14 18.40 -1.43 -20.17
C MET A 14 19.37 -2.60 -20.11
N SER A 15 20.42 -2.55 -20.90
CA SER A 15 21.53 -3.51 -20.83
C SER A 15 22.41 -3.21 -19.62
N VAL A 16 23.16 -4.23 -19.15
CA VAL A 16 24.11 -4.07 -18.04
C VAL A 16 25.11 -2.95 -18.31
N SER A 17 25.58 -2.85 -19.54
CA SER A 17 26.52 -1.79 -19.95
C SER A 17 25.90 -0.39 -19.91
N GLU A 18 24.61 -0.23 -20.26
CA GLU A 18 23.89 1.04 -20.12
C GLU A 18 23.76 1.44 -18.66
N ILE A 19 23.43 0.47 -17.76
CA ILE A 19 23.31 0.69 -16.32
C ILE A 19 24.66 1.07 -15.71
N ASP A 20 25.72 0.33 -16.04
CA ASP A 20 27.09 0.61 -15.55
C ASP A 20 27.57 1.99 -15.99
N ASN A 21 27.30 2.39 -17.24
CA ASN A 21 27.62 3.73 -17.72
C ASN A 21 26.86 4.84 -16.99
N LEU A 22 25.58 4.61 -16.64
CA LEU A 22 24.79 5.54 -15.83
C LEU A 22 25.36 5.69 -14.42
N LEU A 23 25.82 4.59 -13.84
CA LEU A 23 26.25 4.54 -12.44
C LEU A 23 27.76 4.70 -12.25
N LYS A 24 28.57 4.79 -13.32
CA LYS A 24 30.04 4.81 -13.26
C LYS A 24 30.64 5.90 -12.37
N ASN A 25 29.95 7.01 -12.22
CA ASN A 25 30.40 8.15 -11.42
C ASN A 25 29.85 8.11 -9.96
N TYR A 26 29.06 7.10 -9.62
CA TYR A 26 28.40 6.96 -8.30
C TYR A 26 29.06 5.80 -7.54
N HIS A 27 30.03 6.13 -6.66
CA HIS A 27 30.84 5.15 -5.93
C HIS A 27 30.60 5.12 -4.41
N GLY A 28 29.63 5.88 -3.95
CA GLY A 28 29.33 6.04 -2.51
C GLY A 28 28.45 4.95 -1.92
N GLU A 29 28.59 3.68 -2.35
CA GLU A 29 27.81 2.57 -1.78
C GLU A 29 28.12 2.43 -0.28
N ARG A 30 27.07 2.39 0.54
CA ARG A 30 27.16 2.25 2.00
C ARG A 30 26.66 0.87 2.40
N THR A 31 27.37 0.23 3.32
CA THR A 31 26.99 -1.07 3.87
C THR A 31 26.44 -0.87 5.28
N PHE A 32 25.31 -1.51 5.55
CA PHE A 32 24.62 -1.50 6.83
C PHE A 32 24.54 -2.93 7.37
N ASN A 33 24.78 -3.09 8.67
CA ASN A 33 24.57 -4.37 9.34
C ASN A 33 23.08 -4.55 9.68
N LYS A 34 22.70 -5.77 10.03
CA LYS A 34 21.34 -6.05 10.49
C LYS A 34 20.93 -5.13 11.64
N GLN A 35 19.75 -4.52 11.54
CA GLN A 35 19.15 -3.54 12.47
C GLN A 35 19.73 -2.12 12.42
N ASP A 36 20.75 -1.85 11.61
CA ASP A 36 21.20 -0.47 11.42
C ASP A 36 20.08 0.38 10.80
N ILE A 37 19.91 1.59 11.31
CA ILE A 37 18.96 2.56 10.75
C ILE A 37 19.60 3.20 9.52
N ILE A 38 18.90 3.16 8.41
CA ILE A 38 19.30 3.73 7.13
C ILE A 38 18.69 5.12 6.95
N LEU A 39 17.45 5.29 7.39
CA LEU A 39 16.68 6.53 7.32
C LEU A 39 15.68 6.54 8.48
N SER A 40 15.63 7.63 9.24
CA SER A 40 14.69 7.78 10.35
C SER A 40 13.32 8.26 9.86
N GLN A 41 12.27 7.91 10.59
CA GLN A 41 10.94 8.50 10.35
C GLN A 41 11.00 10.02 10.62
N GLY A 42 10.47 10.82 9.69
CA GLY A 42 10.50 12.28 9.74
C GLY A 42 11.81 12.91 9.22
N GLU A 43 12.80 12.12 8.82
CA GLU A 43 14.02 12.60 8.18
C GLU A 43 13.75 13.07 6.75
N GLU A 44 14.45 14.12 6.30
CA GLU A 44 14.32 14.66 4.96
C GLU A 44 14.92 13.70 3.91
N TYR A 45 14.15 13.40 2.89
CA TYR A 45 14.50 12.45 1.83
C TYR A 45 15.18 13.19 0.68
N THR A 46 16.47 13.36 0.74
CA THR A 46 17.26 14.16 -0.23
C THR A 46 17.95 13.35 -1.32
N MET A 47 17.94 12.02 -1.19
CA MET A 47 18.65 11.09 -2.08
C MET A 47 17.73 9.98 -2.57
N LEU A 48 17.95 9.50 -3.78
CA LEU A 48 17.45 8.20 -4.21
C LEU A 48 18.32 7.12 -3.56
N TYR A 49 17.72 6.17 -2.87
CA TYR A 49 18.40 5.05 -2.25
C TYR A 49 18.16 3.79 -3.08
N LEU A 50 19.18 3.31 -3.79
CA LEU A 50 19.16 2.06 -4.55
C LEU A 50 19.72 0.95 -3.66
N VAL A 51 18.89 -0.02 -3.30
CA VAL A 51 19.30 -1.22 -2.57
C VAL A 51 19.97 -2.16 -3.58
N THR A 52 21.27 -2.33 -3.46
CA THR A 52 22.09 -3.12 -4.39
C THR A 52 22.30 -4.56 -3.92
N SER A 53 22.25 -4.79 -2.59
CA SER A 53 22.23 -6.12 -2.01
C SER A 53 21.49 -6.13 -0.66
N GLY A 54 20.99 -7.29 -0.23
CA GLY A 54 20.29 -7.48 1.03
C GLY A 54 18.83 -7.04 0.99
N ALA A 55 18.29 -6.69 2.15
CA ALA A 55 16.90 -6.31 2.33
C ALA A 55 16.71 -5.30 3.46
N VAL A 56 15.69 -4.45 3.35
CA VAL A 56 15.31 -3.46 4.36
C VAL A 56 13.85 -3.62 4.75
N ASN A 57 13.54 -3.23 5.99
CA ASN A 57 12.18 -3.10 6.50
C ASN A 57 11.79 -1.64 6.60
N ALA A 58 10.56 -1.31 6.23
CA ALA A 58 9.94 -0.01 6.46
C ALA A 58 8.93 -0.15 7.61
N THR A 59 9.12 0.60 8.69
CA THR A 59 8.29 0.56 9.90
C THR A 59 7.79 1.96 10.21
N MET A 60 6.48 2.09 10.43
CA MET A 60 5.85 3.32 10.89
C MET A 60 5.64 3.25 12.39
N TYR A 61 6.09 4.26 13.10
CA TYR A 61 5.85 4.44 14.55
C TYR A 61 4.76 5.47 14.78
N LYS A 62 3.85 5.17 15.68
CA LYS A 62 2.83 6.11 16.15
C LYS A 62 3.32 6.89 17.37
N PRO A 63 2.70 8.04 17.69
CA PRO A 63 3.06 8.81 18.89
C PRO A 63 2.90 8.03 20.22
N ASP A 64 2.04 7.01 20.24
CA ASP A 64 1.83 6.14 21.41
C ASP A 64 2.90 5.05 21.58
N GLY A 65 3.93 5.04 20.72
CA GLY A 65 5.01 4.05 20.72
C GLY A 65 4.68 2.74 20.01
N THR A 66 3.45 2.55 19.53
CA THR A 66 3.11 1.37 18.71
C THR A 66 3.71 1.49 17.31
N SER A 67 4.07 0.35 16.71
CA SER A 67 4.66 0.32 15.38
C SER A 67 3.90 -0.60 14.42
N ILE A 68 3.90 -0.24 13.16
CA ILE A 68 3.32 -1.02 12.07
C ILE A 68 4.39 -1.26 11.03
N ARG A 69 4.73 -2.53 10.80
CA ARG A 69 5.57 -2.89 9.65
C ARG A 69 4.79 -2.71 8.36
N MET A 70 5.26 -1.82 7.51
CA MET A 70 4.58 -1.45 6.26
C MET A 70 4.88 -2.45 5.14
N HIS A 71 6.16 -2.63 4.81
CA HIS A 71 6.62 -3.58 3.79
C HIS A 71 8.12 -3.81 3.89
N GLN A 72 8.57 -4.84 3.17
CA GLN A 72 9.97 -5.16 2.98
C GLN A 72 10.39 -4.82 1.55
N VAL A 73 11.57 -4.25 1.39
CA VAL A 73 12.20 -4.02 0.08
C VAL A 73 13.45 -4.90 -0.02
N LYS A 74 13.56 -5.69 -1.08
CA LYS A 74 14.70 -6.58 -1.37
C LYS A 74 15.46 -6.07 -2.58
N ALA A 75 16.78 -6.21 -2.54
CA ALA A 75 17.62 -5.89 -3.69
C ALA A 75 17.32 -6.78 -4.90
N PRO A 76 17.45 -6.25 -6.12
CA PRO A 76 17.70 -4.84 -6.44
C PRO A 76 16.39 -4.04 -6.53
N ASP A 77 16.23 -2.98 -5.76
CA ASP A 77 15.06 -2.08 -5.84
C ASP A 77 15.41 -0.70 -5.24
N ILE A 78 14.55 0.28 -5.46
CA ILE A 78 14.69 1.63 -4.91
C ILE A 78 13.73 1.88 -3.75
N LEU A 79 14.23 2.62 -2.75
CA LEU A 79 13.43 2.98 -1.58
C LEU A 79 12.54 4.18 -1.89
N ALA A 80 11.29 4.12 -1.47
CA ALA A 80 10.33 5.23 -1.41
C ALA A 80 10.42 6.26 -2.56
N PRO A 81 10.45 5.84 -3.84
CA PRO A 81 10.68 6.75 -4.98
C PRO A 81 9.65 7.89 -5.08
N MET A 82 8.46 7.71 -4.51
CA MET A 82 7.39 8.70 -4.51
C MET A 82 7.69 9.92 -3.62
N ILE A 83 8.63 9.79 -2.67
CA ILE A 83 8.93 10.84 -1.71
C ILE A 83 9.95 11.83 -2.26
N LEU A 84 10.91 11.35 -3.05
CA LEU A 84 12.07 12.13 -3.51
C LEU A 84 11.71 13.48 -4.15
N PHE A 85 10.63 13.51 -4.94
CA PHE A 85 10.16 14.72 -5.64
C PHE A 85 8.91 15.33 -5.02
N ALA A 86 8.47 14.86 -3.84
CA ALA A 86 7.36 15.48 -3.14
C ALA A 86 7.72 16.91 -2.69
N GLU A 87 6.72 17.77 -2.52
CA GLU A 87 6.89 19.13 -1.99
C GLU A 87 7.48 19.12 -0.57
N ARG A 88 7.06 18.13 0.23
CA ARG A 88 7.57 17.87 1.58
C ARG A 88 8.18 16.48 1.62
N PRO A 89 9.46 16.33 1.26
CA PRO A 89 10.10 15.03 1.09
C PRO A 89 10.60 14.45 2.42
N PHE A 90 9.70 14.25 3.38
CA PHE A 90 10.04 13.62 4.67
C PHE A 90 9.61 12.16 4.68
N SER A 91 10.48 11.29 5.22
CA SER A 91 10.17 9.87 5.32
C SER A 91 9.01 9.62 6.29
N PRO A 92 7.90 8.99 5.86
CA PRO A 92 6.80 8.65 6.76
C PRO A 92 7.11 7.41 7.61
N VAL A 93 8.24 6.74 7.36
CA VAL A 93 8.63 5.48 7.99
C VAL A 93 10.11 5.51 8.36
N GLU A 94 10.50 4.73 9.36
CA GLU A 94 11.88 4.34 9.59
C GLU A 94 12.27 3.19 8.67
N ILE A 95 13.46 3.26 8.08
CA ILE A 95 14.03 2.21 7.24
C ILE A 95 15.22 1.60 7.95
N THR A 96 15.15 0.28 8.21
CA THR A 96 16.19 -0.48 8.89
C THR A 96 16.68 -1.64 8.04
N ALA A 97 17.95 -1.96 8.11
CA ALA A 97 18.52 -3.13 7.45
C ALA A 97 18.02 -4.42 8.11
N GLN A 98 17.45 -5.34 7.31
CA GLN A 98 17.00 -6.63 7.82
C GLN A 98 18.15 -7.65 7.96
N GLU A 99 19.15 -7.49 7.12
CA GLU A 99 20.37 -8.29 7.03
C GLU A 99 21.50 -7.36 6.59
N ARG A 100 22.70 -7.89 6.37
CA ARG A 100 23.78 -7.08 5.79
C ARG A 100 23.33 -6.57 4.41
N THR A 101 23.18 -5.26 4.29
CA THR A 101 22.55 -4.57 3.16
C THR A 101 23.47 -3.51 2.59
N ALA A 102 23.61 -3.46 1.28
CA ALA A 102 24.33 -2.40 0.58
C ALA A 102 23.35 -1.48 -0.14
N ILE A 103 23.59 -0.17 -0.03
CA ILE A 103 22.75 0.88 -0.62
C ILE A 103 23.65 1.89 -1.33
N LEU A 104 23.28 2.21 -2.58
CA LEU A 104 23.88 3.29 -3.34
C LEU A 104 22.98 4.53 -3.26
N PRO A 105 23.38 5.57 -2.48
CA PRO A 105 22.67 6.83 -2.45
C PRO A 105 23.03 7.67 -3.69
N ILE A 106 22.03 8.21 -4.37
CA ILE A 106 22.19 9.10 -5.52
C ILE A 106 21.48 10.41 -5.17
N ALA A 107 22.21 11.53 -5.16
CA ALA A 107 21.64 12.82 -4.82
C ALA A 107 20.48 13.19 -5.77
N LYS A 108 19.43 13.82 -5.25
CA LYS A 108 18.25 14.24 -6.03
C LYS A 108 18.64 15.00 -7.30
N LYS A 109 19.61 15.91 -7.20
CA LYS A 109 20.12 16.70 -8.34
C LYS A 109 20.70 15.81 -9.43
N ASP A 110 21.52 14.84 -9.05
CA ASP A 110 22.17 13.93 -10.00
C ASP A 110 21.18 12.97 -10.62
N PHE A 111 20.24 12.46 -9.82
CA PHE A 111 19.18 11.62 -10.36
C PHE A 111 18.27 12.40 -11.33
N THR A 112 17.96 13.67 -11.04
CA THR A 112 17.26 14.55 -11.98
C THR A 112 18.01 14.68 -13.30
N PHE A 113 19.32 14.89 -13.25
CA PHE A 113 20.15 14.95 -14.46
C PHE A 113 20.13 13.62 -15.23
N MET A 114 20.21 12.49 -14.53
CA MET A 114 20.08 11.16 -15.17
C MET A 114 18.74 11.00 -15.90
N LEU A 115 17.63 11.41 -15.27
CA LEU A 115 16.29 11.34 -15.87
C LEU A 115 16.17 12.23 -17.12
N GLN A 116 16.75 13.44 -17.08
CA GLN A 116 16.73 14.37 -18.22
C GLN A 116 17.53 13.87 -19.44
N ASN A 117 18.55 13.07 -19.21
CA ASN A 117 19.46 12.61 -20.25
C ASN A 117 19.26 11.13 -20.65
N ASN A 118 18.25 10.46 -20.09
CA ASN A 118 17.94 9.07 -20.43
C ASN A 118 16.44 8.82 -20.44
N GLU A 119 15.87 8.74 -21.65
CA GLU A 119 14.43 8.56 -21.85
C GLU A 119 13.91 7.24 -21.25
N LYS A 120 14.66 6.14 -21.39
CA LYS A 120 14.27 4.84 -20.82
C LYS A 120 14.15 4.94 -19.29
N LEU A 121 15.16 5.56 -18.65
CA LEU A 121 15.17 5.74 -17.20
C LEU A 121 14.00 6.62 -16.75
N LEU A 122 13.74 7.72 -17.47
CA LEU A 122 12.63 8.62 -17.17
C LEU A 122 11.28 7.89 -17.27
N VAL A 123 11.02 7.18 -18.36
CA VAL A 123 9.77 6.43 -18.57
C VAL A 123 9.60 5.34 -17.49
N ASN A 124 10.68 4.62 -17.18
CA ASN A 124 10.64 3.58 -16.13
C ASN A 124 10.33 4.18 -14.74
N PHE A 125 10.93 5.32 -14.43
CA PHE A 125 10.68 6.02 -13.16
C PHE A 125 9.23 6.50 -13.04
N ILE A 126 8.68 7.13 -14.11
CA ILE A 126 7.27 7.56 -14.16
C ILE A 126 6.34 6.36 -14.03
N ARG A 127 6.60 5.27 -14.75
CA ARG A 127 5.81 4.03 -14.66
C ARG A 127 5.81 3.49 -13.23
N LEU A 128 6.98 3.39 -12.61
CA LEU A 128 7.15 2.89 -11.25
C LEU A 128 6.35 3.71 -10.23
N ILE A 129 6.36 5.05 -10.34
CA ILE A 129 5.55 5.92 -9.47
C ILE A 129 4.05 5.73 -9.75
N SER A 130 3.66 5.65 -11.02
CA SER A 130 2.26 5.45 -11.43
C SER A 130 1.71 4.12 -10.93
N ASP A 131 2.48 3.04 -11.05
CA ASP A 131 2.09 1.71 -10.56
C ASP A 131 1.95 1.68 -9.03
N LYS A 132 2.89 2.32 -8.31
CA LYS A 132 2.78 2.48 -6.84
C LYS A 132 1.56 3.32 -6.45
N GLY A 133 1.27 4.40 -7.18
CA GLY A 133 0.06 5.21 -6.99
C GLY A 133 -1.21 4.39 -7.20
N SER A 134 -1.30 3.66 -8.30
CA SER A 134 -2.44 2.76 -8.60
C SER A 134 -2.62 1.67 -7.54
N PHE A 135 -1.51 1.09 -7.06
CA PHE A 135 -1.55 0.12 -5.97
C PHE A 135 -2.12 0.71 -4.68
N LEU A 136 -1.69 1.93 -4.30
CA LEU A 136 -2.20 2.61 -3.10
C LEU A 136 -3.69 2.93 -3.22
N ILE A 137 -4.15 3.42 -4.39
CA ILE A 137 -5.57 3.68 -4.65
C ILE A 137 -6.39 2.40 -4.50
N ASN A 138 -5.93 1.29 -5.09
CA ASN A 138 -6.61 0.00 -4.98
C ASN A 138 -6.64 -0.51 -3.53
N LYS A 139 -5.57 -0.32 -2.77
CA LYS A 139 -5.50 -0.70 -1.36
C LYS A 139 -6.45 0.15 -0.51
N MET A 140 -6.49 1.46 -0.71
CA MET A 140 -7.45 2.35 -0.05
C MET A 140 -8.90 1.95 -0.37
N ARG A 141 -9.19 1.65 -1.64
CA ARG A 141 -10.50 1.15 -2.06
C ARG A 141 -10.86 -0.15 -1.35
N SER A 142 -9.95 -1.10 -1.26
CA SER A 142 -10.16 -2.37 -0.54
C SER A 142 -10.45 -2.15 0.96
N PHE A 143 -9.73 -1.25 1.62
CA PHE A 143 -10.01 -0.90 3.02
C PHE A 143 -11.38 -0.25 3.20
N ALA A 144 -11.75 0.67 2.32
CA ALA A 144 -13.07 1.31 2.36
C ALA A 144 -14.21 0.26 2.18
N PHE A 145 -14.08 -0.65 1.21
CA PHE A 145 -15.08 -1.71 1.00
C PHE A 145 -15.16 -2.67 2.18
N ASN A 146 -14.03 -3.05 2.78
CA ASN A 146 -14.02 -3.91 3.96
C ASN A 146 -14.69 -3.22 5.17
N SER A 147 -14.50 -1.91 5.34
CA SER A 147 -15.18 -1.13 6.38
C SER A 147 -16.70 -1.10 6.17
N ILE A 148 -17.19 -0.89 4.93
CA ILE A 148 -18.63 -0.91 4.61
C ILE A 148 -19.20 -2.31 4.88
N ARG A 149 -18.50 -3.35 4.48
CA ARG A 149 -18.89 -4.75 4.68
C ARG A 149 -19.02 -5.10 6.15
N LYS A 150 -18.05 -4.70 6.97
CA LYS A 150 -18.08 -4.88 8.41
C LYS A 150 -19.27 -4.14 9.05
N ASN A 151 -19.45 -2.85 8.71
CA ASN A 151 -20.53 -2.03 9.24
C ASN A 151 -21.89 -2.61 8.88
N LEU A 152 -22.09 -3.04 7.63
CA LEU A 152 -23.32 -3.69 7.18
C LEU A 152 -23.56 -5.02 7.91
N ALA A 153 -22.52 -5.85 8.03
CA ALA A 153 -22.61 -7.12 8.73
C ALA A 153 -22.99 -6.91 10.21
N GLN A 154 -22.38 -5.94 10.87
CA GLN A 154 -22.69 -5.60 12.26
C GLN A 154 -24.13 -5.08 12.42
N TYR A 155 -24.59 -4.21 11.52
CA TYR A 155 -25.96 -3.70 11.50
C TYR A 155 -26.98 -4.84 11.35
N LEU A 156 -26.80 -5.71 10.34
CA LEU A 156 -27.71 -6.83 10.07
C LEU A 156 -27.67 -7.89 11.19
N TYR A 157 -26.49 -8.15 11.77
CA TYR A 157 -26.37 -9.09 12.89
C TYR A 157 -27.05 -8.58 14.15
N ASN A 158 -26.97 -7.28 14.42
CA ASN A 158 -27.70 -6.66 15.55
C ASN A 158 -29.22 -6.68 15.32
N ALA A 159 -29.67 -6.42 14.09
CA ALA A 159 -31.07 -6.52 13.71
C ALA A 159 -31.59 -7.96 13.89
N TYR A 160 -30.86 -8.96 13.43
CA TYR A 160 -31.16 -10.38 13.66
C TYR A 160 -31.30 -10.73 15.15
N LYS A 161 -30.38 -10.25 15.99
CA LYS A 161 -30.46 -10.49 17.45
C LYS A 161 -31.70 -9.87 18.08
N LYS A 162 -32.16 -8.73 17.57
CA LYS A 162 -33.35 -8.04 18.08
C LYS A 162 -34.64 -8.72 17.62
N GLU A 163 -34.71 -9.11 16.35
CA GLU A 163 -35.92 -9.69 15.74
C GLU A 163 -36.06 -11.20 16.01
N GLY A 164 -34.98 -11.91 16.31
CA GLY A 164 -34.96 -13.36 16.51
C GLY A 164 -35.25 -14.20 15.28
N ASN A 165 -35.30 -13.60 14.09
CA ASN A 165 -35.61 -14.25 12.83
C ASN A 165 -34.52 -13.94 11.77
N VAL A 166 -34.17 -14.92 10.95
CA VAL A 166 -33.17 -14.75 9.87
C VAL A 166 -33.67 -13.88 8.73
N THR A 167 -35.00 -13.72 8.60
CA THR A 167 -35.64 -12.83 7.61
C THR A 167 -36.35 -11.70 8.33
N PHE A 168 -35.94 -10.48 8.08
CA PHE A 168 -36.48 -9.27 8.72
C PHE A 168 -36.44 -8.07 7.79
N THR A 169 -37.28 -7.07 8.12
CA THR A 169 -37.31 -5.80 7.38
C THR A 169 -36.64 -4.72 8.22
N ILE A 170 -35.65 -4.06 7.64
CA ILE A 170 -34.96 -2.93 8.29
C ILE A 170 -35.78 -1.64 8.13
N GLU A 171 -35.68 -0.75 9.10
CA GLU A 171 -36.35 0.56 9.06
C GLU A 171 -35.69 1.52 8.06
N ASP A 172 -34.36 1.46 7.98
CA ASP A 172 -33.55 2.36 7.16
C ASP A 172 -33.64 2.02 5.67
N SER A 173 -33.65 3.04 4.83
CA SER A 173 -33.42 2.90 3.39
C SER A 173 -31.92 2.72 3.12
N GLN A 174 -31.57 2.21 1.94
CA GLN A 174 -30.16 2.10 1.53
C GLN A 174 -29.43 3.45 1.54
N GLN A 175 -30.14 4.57 1.28
CA GLN A 175 -29.56 5.90 1.39
C GLN A 175 -29.25 6.23 2.84
N GLN A 176 -30.17 6.02 3.77
CA GLN A 176 -29.97 6.26 5.19
C GLN A 176 -28.84 5.40 5.77
N LEU A 177 -28.75 4.12 5.38
CA LEU A 177 -27.62 3.25 5.77
C LEU A 177 -26.28 3.78 5.20
N ALA A 178 -26.27 4.23 3.95
CA ALA A 178 -25.06 4.80 3.35
C ALA A 178 -24.62 6.07 4.10
N ASP A 179 -25.56 6.93 4.47
CA ASP A 179 -25.31 8.14 5.26
C ASP A 179 -24.78 7.78 6.66
N THR A 180 -25.40 6.78 7.32
CA THR A 180 -24.96 6.27 8.63
C THR A 180 -23.55 5.71 8.60
N PHE A 181 -23.18 5.01 7.52
CA PHE A 181 -21.83 4.46 7.34
C PHE A 181 -20.85 5.48 6.76
N SER A 182 -21.26 6.73 6.50
CA SER A 182 -20.47 7.79 5.88
C SER A 182 -19.87 7.39 4.53
N VAL A 183 -20.68 6.73 3.70
CA VAL A 183 -20.30 6.21 2.37
C VAL A 183 -21.32 6.60 1.31
N THR A 184 -20.98 6.44 0.03
CA THR A 184 -21.94 6.67 -1.05
C THR A 184 -22.90 5.48 -1.20
N ARG A 185 -24.15 5.76 -1.57
CA ARG A 185 -25.17 4.71 -1.84
C ARG A 185 -24.69 3.66 -2.86
N PRO A 186 -24.01 4.01 -3.98
CA PRO A 186 -23.44 3.02 -4.89
C PRO A 186 -22.40 2.11 -4.25
N ALA A 187 -21.55 2.63 -3.34
CA ALA A 187 -20.58 1.81 -2.64
C ALA A 187 -21.25 0.78 -1.72
N LEU A 188 -22.27 1.18 -0.97
CA LEU A 188 -23.07 0.26 -0.15
C LEU A 188 -23.80 -0.79 -1.02
N ALA A 189 -24.41 -0.38 -2.13
CA ALA A 189 -25.11 -1.28 -3.05
C ALA A 189 -24.17 -2.36 -3.63
N ASN A 190 -22.92 -1.99 -3.96
CA ASN A 190 -21.91 -2.95 -4.41
C ASN A 190 -21.61 -3.98 -3.32
N VAL A 191 -21.42 -3.55 -2.07
CA VAL A 191 -21.16 -4.46 -0.94
C VAL A 191 -22.35 -5.40 -0.70
N ILE A 192 -23.59 -4.90 -0.76
CA ILE A 192 -24.79 -5.75 -0.65
C ILE A 192 -24.81 -6.80 -1.76
N LYS A 193 -24.50 -6.40 -2.99
CA LYS A 193 -24.41 -7.30 -4.14
C LYS A 193 -23.34 -8.37 -3.96
N ASP A 194 -22.17 -7.99 -3.48
CA ASP A 194 -21.04 -8.92 -3.23
C ASP A 194 -21.40 -9.93 -2.14
N MET A 195 -21.96 -9.47 -1.01
CA MET A 195 -22.42 -10.37 0.06
C MET A 195 -23.57 -11.29 -0.39
N THR A 196 -24.40 -10.85 -1.34
CA THR A 196 -25.45 -11.68 -1.94
C THR A 196 -24.84 -12.74 -2.86
N ASN A 197 -23.89 -12.39 -3.71
CA ASN A 197 -23.16 -13.32 -4.58
C ASN A 197 -22.42 -14.40 -3.78
N GLU A 198 -21.88 -14.03 -2.64
CA GLU A 198 -21.19 -14.92 -1.69
C GLU A 198 -22.17 -15.76 -0.82
N ARG A 199 -23.46 -15.62 -1.03
CA ARG A 199 -24.52 -16.30 -0.27
C ARG A 199 -24.46 -16.09 1.23
N ILE A 200 -24.08 -14.89 1.66
CA ILE A 200 -24.10 -14.50 3.07
C ILE A 200 -25.48 -13.95 3.43
N ILE A 201 -26.04 -13.13 2.53
CA ILE A 201 -27.36 -12.49 2.70
C ILE A 201 -28.14 -12.53 1.38
N LEU A 202 -29.47 -12.33 1.48
CA LEU A 202 -30.30 -11.88 0.36
C LEU A 202 -30.88 -10.51 0.74
N SER A 203 -31.06 -9.65 -0.26
CA SER A 203 -31.66 -8.33 -0.07
C SER A 203 -32.69 -8.05 -1.17
N LYS A 204 -33.89 -7.63 -0.77
CA LYS A 204 -34.91 -7.11 -1.67
C LYS A 204 -35.48 -5.81 -1.08
N GLY A 205 -34.90 -4.68 -1.48
CA GLY A 205 -35.24 -3.38 -0.91
C GLY A 205 -34.81 -3.30 0.57
N LYS A 206 -35.78 -3.22 1.47
CA LYS A 206 -35.55 -3.20 2.93
C LYS A 206 -35.61 -4.59 3.57
N LEU A 207 -36.06 -5.60 2.84
CA LEU A 207 -36.14 -6.98 3.33
C LEU A 207 -34.77 -7.65 3.18
N PHE A 208 -34.24 -8.16 4.29
CA PHE A 208 -33.00 -8.93 4.34
C PHE A 208 -33.26 -10.35 4.84
N THR A 209 -32.56 -11.32 4.26
CA THR A 209 -32.48 -12.68 4.76
C THR A 209 -31.03 -13.06 4.96
N ILE A 210 -30.68 -13.49 6.16
CA ILE A 210 -29.34 -14.01 6.48
C ILE A 210 -29.30 -15.47 6.03
N LEU A 211 -28.38 -15.80 5.13
CA LEU A 211 -28.18 -17.16 4.61
C LEU A 211 -27.11 -17.91 5.40
N ASP A 212 -26.10 -17.18 5.87
CA ASP A 212 -24.95 -17.70 6.64
C ASP A 212 -24.70 -16.82 7.87
N ILE A 213 -25.23 -17.26 9.00
CA ILE A 213 -25.17 -16.51 10.29
C ILE A 213 -23.73 -16.47 10.81
N GLU A 214 -22.99 -17.57 10.69
CA GLU A 214 -21.63 -17.64 11.23
C GLU A 214 -20.71 -16.71 10.46
N LYS A 215 -20.75 -16.76 9.14
CA LYS A 215 -19.97 -15.88 8.29
C LYS A 215 -20.34 -14.40 8.47
N LEU A 216 -21.63 -14.10 8.67
CA LEU A 216 -22.08 -12.73 8.96
C LEU A 216 -21.54 -12.26 10.33
N ARG A 217 -21.58 -13.12 11.36
CA ARG A 217 -21.02 -12.82 12.69
C ARG A 217 -19.53 -12.55 12.63
N ASP A 218 -18.77 -13.40 11.93
CA ASP A 218 -17.33 -13.25 11.79
C ASP A 218 -16.96 -11.93 11.09
N LEU A 219 -17.70 -11.55 10.06
CA LEU A 219 -17.56 -10.25 9.39
C LEU A 219 -17.93 -9.05 10.30
N ALA A 220 -18.85 -9.23 11.24
CA ALA A 220 -19.25 -8.18 12.15
C ALA A 220 -18.21 -7.93 13.27
N ILE A 221 -17.44 -8.95 13.65
CA ILE A 221 -16.48 -8.88 14.77
C ILE A 221 -15.07 -8.51 14.29
N ASN A 222 -14.62 -9.06 13.18
CA ASN A 222 -13.27 -8.85 12.60
C ASN A 222 -13.23 -7.64 11.65
#